data_299bd99ced3ef38c5faf1ce4696769ea
#
_entry.id   299bd99ced3ef38c5faf1ce4696769ea
#
_cell.length_a   1.000
_cell.length_b   1.000
_cell.length_c   1.000
_cell.angle_alpha   90.00
_cell.angle_beta   90.00
_cell.angle_gamma   90.00
#
_symmetry.space_group_name_H-M   'P 1'
#
loop_
_entity.id
_entity.type
_entity.pdbx_description
1 polymer ?
#
loop_
_entity_poly.entity_id
_entity_poly.type
_entity_poly.pdbx_seq_one_letter_code
_entity_poly.pdbx_strand_id
1 'polypeptide(L)'
;VVTRYNDRQDEGLIKIRQEDLSEDTADSKTTQTDTKDKQETSGDSAKNTTAETEKPKAETVSLRQALKLEDGLDASFENYDVTDSYVESDYFAMNATAGKTFLVVHVNLKATGGDIECDMLKKNLKYRVVINGDKTVAAQTSILLNDLGTYQGTIAGGSAQECVLLFETEKQNVENITSLQLKVSDGSTSTVSEFQ
;
A
#
# COMPACT_ATOMS: atom_id res chain seq x y z
N VAL A 1 19.13 15.97 -49.36
CA VAL A 1 18.49 14.65 -49.49
C VAL A 1 17.38 14.60 -48.49
N VAL A 2 16.16 14.71 -48.95
CA VAL A 2 14.93 14.70 -48.14
C VAL A 2 14.43 13.26 -48.13
N THR A 3 14.42 12.60 -46.99
CA THR A 3 13.78 11.30 -46.84
C THR A 3 12.37 11.49 -46.34
N ARG A 4 11.42 11.06 -47.16
CA ARG A 4 9.98 11.10 -46.88
C ARG A 4 9.63 10.06 -45.86
N TYR A 5 8.94 10.47 -44.81
CA TYR A 5 8.32 9.60 -43.81
C TYR A 5 6.99 9.08 -44.38
N ASN A 6 6.86 7.75 -44.45
CA ASN A 6 5.63 7.11 -44.89
C ASN A 6 4.65 7.01 -43.73
N ASP A 7 3.56 7.74 -43.92
CA ASP A 7 2.35 7.65 -43.13
C ASP A 7 1.64 6.31 -43.45
N ARG A 8 1.53 5.40 -42.50
CA ARG A 8 0.63 4.26 -42.55
C ARG A 8 -0.31 4.38 -41.38
N GLN A 9 -1.49 4.91 -41.71
CA GLN A 9 -2.68 4.73 -40.91
C GLN A 9 -3.10 3.25 -40.99
N ASP A 10 -3.08 2.56 -39.87
CA ASP A 10 -3.84 1.32 -39.67
C ASP A 10 -4.95 1.61 -38.69
N GLU A 11 -6.14 1.79 -39.23
CA GLU A 11 -7.39 1.83 -38.50
C GLU A 11 -7.75 0.43 -38.02
N GLY A 12 -7.53 0.19 -36.73
CA GLY A 12 -8.02 -1.00 -36.04
C GLY A 12 -9.08 -0.62 -35.00
N LEU A 13 -10.23 -0.13 -35.47
CA LEU A 13 -11.41 0.07 -34.62
C LEU A 13 -12.01 -1.28 -34.22
N ILE A 14 -11.77 -1.73 -33.02
CA ILE A 14 -12.56 -2.80 -32.39
C ILE A 14 -13.88 -2.16 -31.94
N LYS A 15 -14.93 -2.37 -32.73
CA LYS A 15 -16.32 -2.12 -32.33
C LYS A 15 -16.73 -3.18 -31.32
N ILE A 16 -16.81 -2.82 -30.06
CA ILE A 16 -17.52 -3.62 -29.06
C ILE A 16 -19.02 -3.34 -29.27
N ARG A 17 -19.70 -4.36 -29.72
CA ARG A 17 -21.15 -4.39 -29.91
C ARG A 17 -21.80 -4.50 -28.55
N GLN A 18 -22.55 -3.48 -28.21
CA GLN A 18 -23.47 -3.48 -27.07
C GLN A 18 -24.70 -4.26 -27.51
N GLU A 19 -24.89 -5.47 -26.96
CA GLU A 19 -26.13 -6.20 -27.10
C GLU A 19 -26.94 -6.07 -25.80
N ASP A 20 -28.13 -5.53 -26.03
CA ASP A 20 -29.31 -5.49 -25.20
C ASP A 20 -29.47 -6.65 -24.21
N LEU A 21 -29.75 -6.29 -22.98
CA LEU A 21 -30.55 -7.12 -22.08
C LEU A 21 -31.75 -6.31 -21.62
N SER A 22 -32.86 -6.49 -22.35
CA SER A 22 -34.21 -6.12 -21.98
C SER A 22 -34.71 -6.99 -20.82
N GLU A 23 -35.31 -6.29 -19.91
CA GLU A 23 -36.37 -6.61 -18.96
C GLU A 23 -36.98 -8.04 -18.99
N ASP A 24 -37.09 -8.62 -17.79
CA ASP A 24 -38.30 -9.36 -17.46
C ASP A 24 -38.68 -9.17 -15.98
N THR A 25 -39.87 -8.62 -15.83
CA THR A 25 -40.65 -8.39 -14.62
C THR A 25 -41.43 -9.65 -14.26
N ALA A 26 -41.42 -10.07 -12.98
CA ALA A 26 -42.55 -10.78 -12.34
C ALA A 26 -42.33 -10.86 -10.83
N ASP A 27 -42.94 -10.05 -10.08
CA ASP A 27 -44.12 -10.17 -9.21
C ASP A 27 -44.30 -11.50 -8.43
N SER A 28 -44.22 -11.43 -7.10
CA SER A 28 -45.02 -12.16 -6.09
C SER A 28 -44.60 -11.77 -4.68
N LYS A 29 -45.30 -10.86 -4.06
CA LYS A 29 -46.44 -10.98 -3.15
C LYS A 29 -46.20 -11.76 -1.84
N THR A 30 -46.05 -10.97 -0.79
CA THR A 30 -46.69 -11.02 0.54
C THR A 30 -46.80 -12.34 1.30
N THR A 31 -46.27 -12.42 2.51
CA THR A 31 -47.07 -12.74 3.70
C THR A 31 -46.40 -12.25 4.99
N GLN A 32 -47.06 -11.36 5.67
CA GLN A 32 -46.89 -11.06 7.09
C GLN A 32 -47.42 -12.23 7.92
N THR A 33 -46.76 -12.52 9.03
CA THR A 33 -47.48 -13.02 10.23
C THR A 33 -46.75 -12.54 11.47
N ASP A 34 -47.46 -11.68 12.18
CA ASP A 34 -47.27 -11.34 13.59
C ASP A 34 -47.47 -12.58 14.46
N THR A 35 -46.67 -12.75 15.49
CA THR A 35 -47.17 -13.23 16.77
C THR A 35 -46.28 -12.73 17.91
N LYS A 36 -46.91 -12.03 18.80
CA LYS A 36 -46.58 -11.55 20.12
C LYS A 36 -46.62 -12.71 21.12
N ASP A 37 -45.74 -12.80 22.07
CA ASP A 37 -45.97 -12.77 23.53
C ASP A 37 -44.74 -13.28 24.30
N LYS A 38 -44.25 -12.45 25.15
CA LYS A 38 -44.29 -12.46 26.64
C LYS A 38 -43.39 -13.47 27.38
N GLN A 39 -42.49 -12.91 28.14
CA GLN A 39 -42.35 -12.89 29.58
C GLN A 39 -41.27 -13.79 30.23
N GLU A 40 -40.31 -13.04 30.85
CA GLU A 40 -39.68 -13.21 32.17
C GLU A 40 -39.11 -14.60 32.57
N THR A 41 -37.86 -14.67 32.99
CA THR A 41 -37.30 -14.30 34.31
C THR A 41 -35.86 -14.76 34.47
N SER A 42 -35.15 -13.97 35.28
CA SER A 42 -34.08 -14.33 36.23
C SER A 42 -32.76 -14.89 35.74
N GLY A 43 -31.72 -14.03 35.77
CA GLY A 43 -30.61 -14.13 36.72
C GLY A 43 -29.62 -15.25 36.50
N ASP A 44 -28.50 -14.93 35.93
CA ASP A 44 -27.24 -15.32 36.54
C ASP A 44 -26.09 -14.42 36.06
N SER A 45 -25.35 -13.94 37.05
CA SER A 45 -24.19 -13.08 36.93
C SER A 45 -23.01 -13.87 36.36
N ALA A 46 -22.88 -13.95 35.06
CA ALA A 46 -21.64 -14.40 34.44
C ALA A 46 -20.74 -13.19 34.18
N LYS A 47 -19.75 -13.07 35.02
CA LYS A 47 -18.61 -12.17 34.94
C LYS A 47 -17.97 -12.30 33.56
N ASN A 48 -18.36 -11.41 32.64
CA ASN A 48 -17.74 -11.31 31.32
C ASN A 48 -16.38 -10.64 31.51
N THR A 49 -15.36 -11.45 31.65
CA THR A 49 -13.97 -11.01 31.55
C THR A 49 -13.75 -10.69 30.08
N THR A 50 -13.99 -9.44 29.72
CA THR A 50 -13.54 -8.89 28.44
C THR A 50 -12.03 -9.05 28.41
N ALA A 51 -11.55 -10.04 27.70
CA ALA A 51 -10.16 -10.12 27.32
C ALA A 51 -9.91 -8.89 26.44
N GLU A 52 -9.32 -7.88 27.04
CA GLU A 52 -8.76 -6.73 26.34
C GLU A 52 -7.67 -7.30 25.42
N THR A 53 -8.02 -7.41 24.14
CA THR A 53 -7.04 -7.79 23.12
C THR A 53 -6.04 -6.64 23.08
N GLU A 54 -4.90 -6.84 23.71
CA GLU A 54 -3.80 -5.88 23.67
C GLU A 54 -3.51 -5.57 22.21
N LYS A 55 -3.76 -4.33 21.82
CA LYS A 55 -3.34 -3.80 20.53
C LYS A 55 -1.83 -4.02 20.44
N PRO A 56 -1.30 -4.59 19.34
CA PRO A 56 0.13 -4.76 19.19
C PRO A 56 0.82 -3.41 19.42
N LYS A 57 1.78 -3.42 20.35
CA LYS A 57 2.52 -2.22 20.72
C LYS A 57 3.37 -1.82 19.52
N ALA A 58 3.11 -0.64 18.98
CA ALA A 58 3.93 -0.06 17.94
C ALA A 58 5.33 0.23 18.51
N GLU A 59 6.36 -0.33 17.89
CA GLU A 59 7.74 -0.03 18.20
C GLU A 59 8.19 1.13 17.33
N THR A 60 8.68 2.21 17.95
CA THR A 60 9.21 3.37 17.22
C THR A 60 10.68 3.14 16.95
N VAL A 61 11.05 3.08 15.68
CA VAL A 61 12.44 2.95 15.23
C VAL A 61 12.86 4.30 14.64
N SER A 62 14.02 4.80 15.02
CA SER A 62 14.53 6.03 14.40
C SER A 62 14.93 5.74 12.95
N LEU A 63 14.85 6.75 12.07
CA LEU A 63 15.22 6.66 10.65
C LEU A 63 16.58 6.04 10.37
N ARG A 64 17.53 6.24 11.27
CA ARG A 64 18.89 5.70 11.15
C ARG A 64 19.03 4.29 11.68
N GLN A 65 17.98 3.74 12.29
CA GLN A 65 17.98 2.38 12.79
C GLN A 65 17.32 1.47 11.76
N ALA A 66 18.08 0.52 11.24
CA ALA A 66 17.56 -0.45 10.30
C ALA A 66 16.45 -1.29 10.95
N LEU A 67 15.33 -1.45 10.23
CA LEU A 67 14.28 -2.37 10.60
C LEU A 67 14.65 -3.77 10.13
N LYS A 68 14.75 -4.72 11.06
CA LYS A 68 14.96 -6.12 10.72
C LYS A 68 13.68 -6.70 10.12
N LEU A 69 13.70 -7.03 8.84
CA LEU A 69 12.57 -7.66 8.14
C LEU A 69 12.56 -9.18 8.32
N GLU A 70 13.74 -9.78 8.35
CA GLU A 70 13.99 -11.19 8.65
C GLU A 70 15.46 -11.40 9.01
N ASP A 71 15.85 -12.63 9.33
CA ASP A 71 17.25 -12.93 9.62
C ASP A 71 18.11 -12.69 8.38
N GLY A 72 19.05 -11.77 8.51
CA GLY A 72 19.95 -11.37 7.44
C GLY A 72 19.45 -10.30 6.49
N LEU A 73 18.22 -9.79 6.66
CA LEU A 73 17.66 -8.73 5.82
C LEU A 73 17.17 -7.55 6.66
N ASP A 74 17.80 -6.42 6.49
CA ASP A 74 17.44 -5.16 7.13
C ASP A 74 16.95 -4.14 6.11
N ALA A 75 16.00 -3.29 6.51
CA ALA A 75 15.54 -2.15 5.72
C ALA A 75 15.89 -0.84 6.43
N SER A 76 16.54 0.09 5.74
CA SER A 76 16.77 1.46 6.20
C SER A 76 15.90 2.41 5.38
N PHE A 77 15.13 3.25 6.06
CA PHE A 77 14.33 4.29 5.41
C PHE A 77 15.13 5.59 5.41
N GLU A 78 15.58 6.01 4.22
CA GLU A 78 16.63 7.02 4.08
C GLU A 78 16.07 8.45 4.07
N ASN A 79 15.23 8.74 3.09
CA ASN A 79 14.64 10.04 2.84
C ASN A 79 13.31 9.90 2.11
N TYR A 80 12.68 11.04 1.81
CA TYR A 80 11.51 11.08 0.96
C TYR A 80 11.57 12.26 0.00
N ASP A 81 10.89 12.11 -1.15
CA ASP A 81 10.67 13.15 -2.14
C ASP A 81 9.18 13.32 -2.41
N VAL A 82 8.81 14.51 -2.91
CA VAL A 82 7.47 14.81 -3.42
C VAL A 82 7.57 15.08 -4.90
N THR A 83 6.86 14.30 -5.72
CA THR A 83 6.90 14.42 -7.17
C THR A 83 5.58 14.01 -7.83
N ASP A 84 5.22 14.66 -8.93
CA ASP A 84 4.04 14.28 -9.71
C ASP A 84 4.30 13.05 -10.61
N SER A 85 5.57 12.69 -10.81
CA SER A 85 5.98 11.54 -11.62
C SER A 85 7.22 10.91 -11.04
N TYR A 86 7.19 9.59 -10.88
CA TYR A 86 8.36 8.79 -10.52
C TYR A 86 8.81 7.97 -11.72
N VAL A 87 10.08 8.10 -12.08
CA VAL A 87 10.71 7.41 -13.20
C VAL A 87 11.82 6.52 -12.66
N GLU A 88 11.65 5.20 -12.78
CA GLU A 88 12.68 4.22 -12.41
C GLU A 88 13.70 4.02 -13.54
N SER A 89 13.19 4.00 -14.79
CA SER A 89 14.00 3.80 -16.00
C SER A 89 13.24 4.31 -17.22
N ASP A 90 13.85 4.24 -18.39
CA ASP A 90 13.21 4.61 -19.67
C ASP A 90 11.90 3.85 -19.96
N TYR A 91 11.68 2.71 -19.30
CA TYR A 91 10.53 1.83 -19.53
C TYR A 91 9.52 1.82 -18.40
N PHE A 92 9.92 2.25 -17.20
CA PHE A 92 9.08 2.20 -16.01
C PHE A 92 8.93 3.57 -15.39
N ALA A 93 7.75 4.14 -15.53
CA ALA A 93 7.38 5.41 -14.93
C ALA A 93 5.95 5.34 -14.41
N MET A 94 5.69 6.06 -13.33
CA MET A 94 4.35 6.25 -12.78
C MET A 94 4.05 7.73 -12.65
N ASN A 95 2.86 8.13 -13.09
CA ASN A 95 2.35 9.49 -12.92
C ASN A 95 1.23 9.50 -11.89
N ALA A 96 1.25 10.47 -11.03
CA ALA A 96 0.17 10.67 -10.07
C ALA A 96 -1.13 11.08 -10.79
N THR A 97 -2.25 10.71 -10.21
CA THR A 97 -3.57 11.13 -10.70
C THR A 97 -3.68 12.66 -10.68
N ALA A 98 -4.43 13.23 -11.63
CA ALA A 98 -4.63 14.67 -11.68
C ALA A 98 -5.10 15.25 -10.33
N GLY A 99 -4.44 16.29 -9.86
CA GLY A 99 -4.68 16.91 -8.55
C GLY A 99 -3.94 16.25 -7.38
N LYS A 100 -3.28 15.10 -7.62
CA LYS A 100 -2.48 14.40 -6.63
C LYS A 100 -1.00 14.47 -6.94
N THR A 101 -0.21 13.96 -6.02
CA THR A 101 1.23 13.82 -6.13
C THR A 101 1.68 12.57 -5.39
N PHE A 102 2.87 12.07 -5.67
CA PHE A 102 3.51 11.02 -4.91
C PHE A 102 4.39 11.61 -3.81
N LEU A 103 4.26 11.05 -2.62
CA LEU A 103 5.30 11.08 -1.62
C LEU A 103 6.06 9.75 -1.79
N VAL A 104 7.33 9.84 -2.17
CA VAL A 104 8.21 8.71 -2.46
C VAL A 104 9.14 8.52 -1.27
N VAL A 105 9.08 7.38 -0.62
CA VAL A 105 10.03 7.03 0.46
C VAL A 105 11.09 6.11 -0.10
N HIS A 106 12.37 6.51 0.03
CA HIS A 106 13.52 5.74 -0.41
C HIS A 106 13.95 4.77 0.69
N VAL A 107 14.22 3.54 0.29
CA VAL A 107 14.52 2.43 1.18
C VAL A 107 15.73 1.67 0.69
N ASN A 108 16.68 1.40 1.58
CA ASN A 108 17.75 0.45 1.33
C ASN A 108 17.45 -0.89 1.99
N LEU A 109 17.32 -1.96 1.19
CA LEU A 109 17.32 -3.33 1.65
C LEU A 109 18.75 -3.85 1.71
N LYS A 110 19.23 -4.27 2.85
CA LYS A 110 20.60 -4.73 3.05
C LYS A 110 20.65 -6.19 3.50
N ALA A 111 21.40 -7.01 2.78
CA ALA A 111 21.78 -8.33 3.23
C ALA A 111 22.93 -8.21 4.24
N THR A 112 22.69 -8.57 5.52
CA THR A 112 23.67 -8.41 6.61
C THR A 112 24.53 -9.65 6.85
N GLY A 113 24.25 -10.75 6.14
CA GLY A 113 24.99 -12.01 6.20
C GLY A 113 25.44 -12.47 4.83
N GLY A 114 25.05 -13.67 4.43
CA GLY A 114 25.24 -14.18 3.07
C GLY A 114 24.21 -13.63 2.07
N ASP A 115 24.25 -14.16 0.86
CA ASP A 115 23.24 -13.86 -0.15
C ASP A 115 21.84 -14.20 0.36
N ILE A 116 20.87 -13.33 0.09
CA ILE A 116 19.49 -13.54 0.53
C ILE A 116 18.52 -13.40 -0.64
N GLU A 117 17.63 -14.37 -0.79
CA GLU A 117 16.55 -14.32 -1.76
C GLU A 117 15.36 -13.58 -1.13
N CYS A 118 15.05 -12.41 -1.67
CA CYS A 118 13.95 -11.57 -1.21
C CYS A 118 12.68 -11.88 -1.98
N ASP A 119 11.57 -12.04 -1.26
CA ASP A 119 10.22 -12.07 -1.80
C ASP A 119 9.30 -11.27 -0.87
N MET A 120 9.22 -9.96 -1.14
CA MET A 120 8.47 -9.03 -0.29
C MET A 120 6.96 -9.26 -0.34
N LEU A 121 6.44 -9.83 -1.44
CA LEU A 121 5.04 -10.21 -1.54
C LEU A 121 4.64 -11.25 -0.50
N LYS A 122 5.50 -12.25 -0.27
CA LYS A 122 5.24 -13.29 0.75
C LYS A 122 5.23 -12.77 2.17
N LYS A 123 5.96 -11.67 2.43
CA LYS A 123 5.99 -11.07 3.76
C LYS A 123 4.69 -10.36 4.14
N ASN A 124 3.85 -10.04 3.15
CA ASN A 124 2.54 -9.39 3.34
C ASN A 124 2.61 -8.13 4.23
N LEU A 125 3.69 -7.37 4.12
CA LEU A 125 3.89 -6.14 4.86
C LEU A 125 2.97 -5.04 4.33
N LYS A 126 2.43 -4.25 5.23
CA LYS A 126 1.61 -3.08 4.91
C LYS A 126 2.36 -1.82 5.31
N TYR A 127 2.49 -0.92 4.36
CA TYR A 127 3.18 0.34 4.55
C TYR A 127 2.17 1.49 4.54
N ARG A 128 2.27 2.39 5.50
CA ARG A 128 1.45 3.60 5.59
C ARG A 128 2.31 4.75 6.07
N VAL A 129 2.09 5.93 5.51
CA VAL A 129 2.64 7.17 6.07
C VAL A 129 1.57 7.93 6.83
N VAL A 130 1.98 8.61 7.88
CA VAL A 130 1.16 9.60 8.60
C VAL A 130 1.82 10.96 8.42
N ILE A 131 1.14 11.84 7.72
CA ILE A 131 1.60 13.20 7.42
C ILE A 131 1.00 14.14 8.45
N ASN A 132 1.82 14.96 9.09
CA ASN A 132 1.43 15.97 10.08
C ASN A 132 0.56 15.43 11.23
N GLY A 133 0.65 14.14 11.52
CA GLY A 133 -0.04 13.50 12.63
C GLY A 133 -1.52 13.13 12.38
N ASP A 134 -2.13 13.60 11.29
CA ASP A 134 -3.56 13.42 11.00
C ASP A 134 -3.85 12.65 9.71
N LYS A 135 -3.07 12.85 8.65
CA LYS A 135 -3.33 12.24 7.36
C LYS A 135 -2.61 10.91 7.19
N THR A 136 -3.35 9.83 7.13
CA THR A 136 -2.78 8.49 6.87
C THR A 136 -3.00 8.09 5.43
N VAL A 137 -1.91 7.72 4.73
CA VAL A 137 -1.91 7.27 3.34
C VAL A 137 -1.26 5.89 3.26
N ALA A 138 -1.89 4.94 2.57
CA ALA A 138 -1.32 3.63 2.32
C ALA A 138 -0.38 3.66 1.10
N ALA A 139 0.67 2.83 1.13
CA ALA A 139 1.51 2.64 -0.04
C ALA A 139 0.69 2.06 -1.20
N GLN A 140 0.94 2.58 -2.38
CA GLN A 140 0.36 2.08 -3.61
C GLN A 140 1.24 0.96 -4.16
N THR A 141 0.62 -0.15 -4.55
CA THR A 141 1.32 -1.20 -5.30
C THR A 141 1.60 -0.68 -6.70
N SER A 142 2.83 -0.82 -7.15
CA SER A 142 3.27 -0.32 -8.45
C SER A 142 3.80 -1.43 -9.37
N ILE A 143 4.09 -1.06 -10.61
CA ILE A 143 4.73 -1.94 -11.61
C ILE A 143 6.26 -1.78 -11.62
N LEU A 144 6.81 -0.97 -10.72
CA LEU A 144 8.23 -0.69 -10.63
C LEU A 144 8.98 -1.94 -10.15
N LEU A 145 10.17 -2.16 -10.66
CA LEU A 145 11.01 -3.29 -10.26
C LEU A 145 11.60 -3.09 -8.86
N ASN A 146 11.73 -1.83 -8.45
CA ASN A 146 12.26 -1.44 -7.14
C ASN A 146 11.15 -1.09 -6.12
N ASP A 147 9.87 -1.39 -6.39
CA ASP A 147 8.80 -1.23 -5.40
C ASP A 147 9.03 -2.18 -4.23
N LEU A 148 9.27 -1.63 -3.04
CA LEU A 148 9.53 -2.42 -1.83
C LEU A 148 8.39 -3.42 -1.53
N GLY A 149 7.15 -3.05 -1.80
CA GLY A 149 5.98 -3.89 -1.52
C GLY A 149 5.92 -5.16 -2.37
N THR A 150 6.56 -5.13 -3.53
CA THR A 150 6.52 -6.22 -4.53
C THR A 150 7.90 -6.74 -4.92
N TYR A 151 8.97 -6.18 -4.38
CA TYR A 151 10.33 -6.53 -4.75
C TYR A 151 10.61 -8.04 -4.61
N GLN A 152 11.18 -8.60 -5.68
CA GLN A 152 11.64 -9.98 -5.74
C GLN A 152 13.04 -10.00 -6.38
N GLY A 153 13.99 -10.61 -5.69
CA GLY A 153 15.35 -10.70 -6.20
C GLY A 153 16.34 -11.23 -5.17
N THR A 154 17.57 -11.46 -5.59
CA THR A 154 18.65 -11.86 -4.71
C THR A 154 19.53 -10.66 -4.39
N ILE A 155 19.76 -10.41 -3.11
CA ILE A 155 20.71 -9.40 -2.63
C ILE A 155 21.97 -10.12 -2.16
N ALA A 156 23.11 -9.80 -2.75
CA ALA A 156 24.39 -10.39 -2.37
C ALA A 156 24.79 -10.00 -0.94
N GLY A 157 25.44 -10.91 -0.24
CA GLY A 157 25.86 -10.70 1.15
C GLY A 157 26.68 -9.43 1.32
N GLY A 158 26.31 -8.59 2.27
CA GLY A 158 26.92 -7.29 2.54
C GLY A 158 26.49 -6.17 1.58
N SER A 159 25.76 -6.48 0.51
CA SER A 159 25.25 -5.49 -0.45
C SER A 159 23.88 -4.94 -0.04
N ALA A 160 23.49 -3.83 -0.67
CA ALA A 160 22.18 -3.21 -0.51
C ALA A 160 21.49 -3.06 -1.87
N GLN A 161 20.16 -3.13 -1.84
CA GLN A 161 19.26 -2.87 -2.95
C GLN A 161 18.42 -1.64 -2.63
N GLU A 162 18.46 -0.65 -3.53
CA GLU A 162 17.59 0.51 -3.42
C GLU A 162 16.18 0.15 -3.87
N CYS A 163 15.22 0.46 -3.00
CA CYS A 163 13.80 0.30 -3.24
C CYS A 163 13.06 1.60 -2.93
N VAL A 164 11.80 1.67 -3.36
CA VAL A 164 10.92 2.81 -3.06
C VAL A 164 9.56 2.34 -2.58
N LEU A 165 8.88 3.23 -1.85
CA LEU A 165 7.45 3.13 -1.54
C LEU A 165 6.77 4.38 -2.08
N LEU A 166 5.73 4.22 -2.87
CA LEU A 166 4.94 5.31 -3.43
C LEU A 166 3.64 5.50 -2.64
N PHE A 167 3.40 6.71 -2.19
CA PHE A 167 2.17 7.11 -1.48
C PHE A 167 1.48 8.22 -2.26
N GLU A 168 0.40 7.90 -2.98
CA GLU A 168 -0.35 8.90 -3.72
C GLU A 168 -1.29 9.66 -2.79
N THR A 169 -1.19 10.98 -2.77
CA THR A 169 -1.98 11.86 -1.92
C THR A 169 -2.35 13.16 -2.62
N GLU A 170 -3.32 13.90 -2.08
CA GLU A 170 -3.65 15.24 -2.55
C GLU A 170 -2.45 16.19 -2.33
N LYS A 171 -2.16 17.07 -3.30
CA LYS A 171 -1.02 18.01 -3.25
C LYS A 171 -1.00 18.83 -1.96
N GLN A 172 -2.17 19.30 -1.53
CA GLN A 172 -2.31 20.09 -0.30
C GLN A 172 -1.81 19.39 0.97
N ASN A 173 -1.81 18.04 1.00
CA ASN A 173 -1.35 17.29 2.17
C ASN A 173 0.18 17.31 2.32
N VAL A 174 0.91 17.61 1.26
CA VAL A 174 2.38 17.60 1.20
C VAL A 174 3.02 18.98 0.94
N GLU A 175 2.21 20.03 0.81
CA GLU A 175 2.72 21.41 0.64
C GLU A 175 3.56 21.89 1.83
N ASN A 176 3.21 21.42 3.03
CA ASN A 176 3.94 21.77 4.25
C ASN A 176 4.00 20.57 5.19
N ILE A 177 5.00 19.72 5.00
CA ILE A 177 5.25 18.57 5.86
C ILE A 177 6.07 19.03 7.07
N THR A 178 5.45 19.02 8.25
CA THR A 178 6.10 19.34 9.53
C THR A 178 6.46 18.08 10.32
N SER A 179 5.78 16.98 10.04
CA SER A 179 6.13 15.66 10.55
C SER A 179 5.70 14.57 9.57
N LEU A 180 6.51 13.54 9.45
CA LEU A 180 6.23 12.37 8.64
C LEU A 180 6.61 11.11 9.41
N GLN A 181 5.67 10.18 9.53
CA GLN A 181 5.90 8.87 10.14
C GLN A 181 5.60 7.78 9.12
N LEU A 182 6.49 6.79 9.01
CA LEU A 182 6.25 5.56 8.27
C LEU A 182 5.86 4.45 9.26
N LYS A 183 4.72 3.83 9.00
CA LYS A 183 4.23 2.67 9.75
C LYS A 183 4.35 1.42 8.89
N VAL A 184 5.05 0.41 9.41
CA VAL A 184 5.19 -0.91 8.77
C VAL A 184 4.50 -1.94 9.66
N SER A 185 3.64 -2.76 9.08
CA SER A 185 2.87 -3.76 9.83
C SER A 185 2.75 -5.06 9.03
N ASP A 186 2.95 -6.18 9.69
CA ASP A 186 2.69 -7.53 9.19
C ASP A 186 1.29 -8.05 9.57
N GLY A 187 0.49 -7.21 10.24
CA GLY A 187 -0.83 -7.54 10.77
C GLY A 187 -0.83 -7.84 12.26
N SER A 188 0.29 -8.25 12.85
CA SER A 188 0.47 -8.50 14.29
C SER A 188 1.37 -7.47 14.95
N THR A 189 2.36 -6.97 14.23
CA THR A 189 3.37 -6.02 14.72
C THR A 189 3.31 -4.74 13.88
N SER A 190 3.56 -3.62 14.50
CA SER A 190 3.65 -2.33 13.82
C SER A 190 4.89 -1.58 14.26
N THR A 191 5.73 -1.24 13.30
CA THR A 191 6.94 -0.43 13.50
C THR A 191 6.72 0.95 12.92
N VAL A 192 7.18 1.97 13.62
CA VAL A 192 7.04 3.38 13.23
C VAL A 192 8.42 4.00 13.11
N SER A 193 8.72 4.56 11.94
CA SER A 193 9.90 5.41 11.71
C SER A 193 9.46 6.86 11.55
N GLU A 194 10.15 7.78 12.19
CA GLU A 194 9.90 9.21 12.07
C GLU A 194 10.95 9.85 11.17
N PHE A 195 10.49 10.64 10.20
CA PHE A 195 11.32 11.47 9.34
C PHE A 195 11.38 12.88 9.94
N GLN A 196 12.58 13.32 10.23
CA GLN A 196 12.86 14.66 10.76
C GLN A 196 13.46 15.54 9.69
#